data_fba7287423a00a219df7a9d83aed30cb
#
_entry.id   fba7287423a00a219df7a9d83aed30cb
#
_cell.length_a   1.000
_cell.length_b   1.000
_cell.length_c   1.000
_cell.angle_alpha   90.00
_cell.angle_beta   90.00
_cell.angle_gamma   90.00
#
_symmetry.space_group_name_H-M   'P 1'
#
loop_
_entity.id
_entity.type
_entity.pdbx_description
1 polymer ?
#
loop_
_entity_poly.entity_id
_entity_poly.type
_entity_poly.pdbx_seq_one_letter_code
_entity_poly.pdbx_strand_id
1 'polypeptide(L)'
;MIIYYADTQDGRLAAHLILQNPEKVLIDEEKRLDPEYCLLNDINDSKDIKLLPYIFKPNATVLDRVNEDEAIICVGIGFNINNAVSLHRFNAVVNKARRVVFIDYLPKSKILIEKYKDNEKIDFHYYEYECLSSIVWYIIMGKNESIPLINGINQYTHKPIPDIKAIYQKMYIATLFSDPQDVVWDNLMNETEEEAKYRYKTIAYAYDYMKQRLQIDIDRGVYYSYIGDLKVRCMSVQDAEYIPSVLYHKSLVTINWIYDGDSYLYKVYADFDDFNCAEFAAKFNGTGTKHYGVFRSDDLLLYPHNRSRRNWRENST
;
A
#
# COMPACT_ATOMS: atom_id res chain seq x y z
N MET A 1 20.84 7.92 -0.05
CA MET A 1 19.55 7.75 0.66
C MET A 1 18.70 6.71 -0.05
N ILE A 2 17.91 5.94 0.71
CA ILE A 2 16.99 4.94 0.15
C ILE A 2 15.56 5.24 0.62
N ILE A 3 14.61 5.28 -0.33
CA ILE A 3 13.18 5.37 -0.04
C ILE A 3 12.56 4.02 -0.39
N TYR A 4 12.12 3.28 0.62
CA TYR A 4 11.26 2.11 0.46
C TYR A 4 9.81 2.54 0.53
N TYR A 5 9.01 2.21 -0.44
CA TYR A 5 7.60 2.61 -0.49
C TYR A 5 6.68 1.44 -0.82
N ALA A 6 5.47 1.45 -0.25
CA ALA A 6 4.43 0.50 -0.64
C ALA A 6 4.12 0.67 -2.13
N ASP A 7 4.13 -0.43 -2.89
CA ASP A 7 3.85 -0.41 -4.33
C ASP A 7 2.33 -0.28 -4.59
N THR A 8 1.79 0.83 -4.11
CA THR A 8 0.40 1.28 -4.30
C THR A 8 0.43 2.70 -4.84
N GLN A 9 -0.67 3.19 -5.44
CA GLN A 9 -0.73 4.58 -5.92
C GLN A 9 -0.46 5.58 -4.80
N ASP A 10 -1.01 5.35 -3.62
CA ASP A 10 -0.78 6.19 -2.44
C ASP A 10 0.69 6.16 -2.01
N GLY A 11 1.31 4.98 -1.97
CA GLY A 11 2.73 4.83 -1.65
C GLY A 11 3.65 5.46 -2.70
N ARG A 12 3.31 5.36 -3.98
CA ARG A 12 4.05 5.99 -5.08
C ARG A 12 3.96 7.52 -5.03
N LEU A 13 2.75 8.08 -4.78
CA LEU A 13 2.59 9.53 -4.58
C LEU A 13 3.35 10.00 -3.35
N ALA A 14 3.28 9.28 -2.24
CA ALA A 14 4.05 9.61 -1.04
C ALA A 14 5.56 9.61 -1.32
N ALA A 15 6.07 8.62 -2.06
CA ALA A 15 7.47 8.57 -2.48
C ALA A 15 7.85 9.72 -3.42
N HIS A 16 6.95 10.13 -4.34
CA HIS A 16 7.12 11.30 -5.18
C HIS A 16 7.28 12.58 -4.36
N LEU A 17 6.38 12.81 -3.40
CA LEU A 17 6.43 13.97 -2.51
C LEU A 17 7.75 14.06 -1.72
N ILE A 18 8.22 12.92 -1.22
CA ILE A 18 9.50 12.84 -0.51
C ILE A 18 10.67 13.14 -1.45
N LEU A 19 10.62 12.60 -2.67
CA LEU A 19 11.66 12.82 -3.68
C LEU A 19 11.82 14.30 -4.03
N GLN A 20 10.71 15.05 -4.06
CA GLN A 20 10.71 16.50 -4.32
C GLN A 20 11.14 17.35 -3.10
N ASN A 21 11.04 16.81 -1.88
CA ASN A 21 11.29 17.55 -0.63
C ASN A 21 12.00 16.66 0.42
N PRO A 22 13.10 15.99 0.08
CA PRO A 22 13.72 15.02 0.98
C PRO A 22 14.21 15.65 2.29
N GLU A 23 14.65 16.91 2.23
CA GLU A 23 15.12 17.67 3.38
C GLU A 23 14.03 17.88 4.44
N LYS A 24 12.78 18.11 4.02
CA LYS A 24 11.68 18.36 4.96
C LYS A 24 11.26 17.11 5.73
N VAL A 25 11.49 15.94 5.16
CA VAL A 25 11.15 14.65 5.79
C VAL A 25 12.24 14.16 6.72
N LEU A 26 13.49 14.52 6.46
CA LEU A 26 14.64 14.06 7.23
C LEU A 26 14.96 14.96 8.45
N ILE A 27 14.38 16.15 8.52
CA ILE A 27 14.67 17.12 9.59
C ILE A 27 13.60 17.03 10.68
N ASP A 28 14.03 16.72 11.90
CA ASP A 28 13.20 16.88 13.09
C ASP A 28 12.88 18.37 13.30
N GLU A 29 11.61 18.71 13.47
CA GLU A 29 11.17 20.11 13.63
C GLU A 29 11.85 20.80 14.82
N GLU A 30 12.09 20.08 15.90
CA GLU A 30 12.78 20.62 17.09
C GLU A 30 14.27 20.86 16.84
N LYS A 31 14.88 20.17 15.89
CA LYS A 31 16.30 20.23 15.53
C LYS A 31 16.57 21.07 14.27
N ARG A 32 15.57 21.62 13.62
CA ARG A 32 15.71 22.50 12.44
C ARG A 32 16.57 23.74 12.68
N LEU A 33 16.75 24.14 13.94
CA LEU A 33 17.53 25.33 14.33
C LEU A 33 19.00 25.02 14.60
N ASP A 34 19.44 23.76 14.58
CA ASP A 34 20.83 23.40 14.78
C ASP A 34 21.55 23.12 13.44
N PRO A 35 22.44 24.01 12.98
CA PRO A 35 23.17 23.84 11.71
C PRO A 35 24.04 22.57 11.65
N GLU A 36 24.49 22.06 12.81
CA GLU A 36 25.29 20.83 12.87
C GLU A 36 24.44 19.56 12.66
N TYR A 37 23.14 19.66 12.89
CA TYR A 37 22.17 18.56 12.68
C TYR A 37 21.57 18.53 11.27
N CYS A 38 21.85 19.52 10.45
CA CYS A 38 21.46 19.52 9.04
C CYS A 38 22.22 18.42 8.32
N LEU A 39 21.68 17.20 8.34
CA LEU A 39 22.11 16.06 7.49
C LEU A 39 22.15 16.41 5.99
N LEU A 40 21.65 17.58 5.63
CA LEU A 40 21.62 18.17 4.29
C LEU A 40 22.97 18.52 3.72
N ASN A 41 24.00 18.74 4.53
CA ASN A 41 25.35 18.95 4.00
C ASN A 41 25.86 17.73 3.22
N ASP A 42 25.29 16.54 3.49
CA ASP A 42 25.62 15.31 2.77
C ASP A 42 24.59 14.96 1.66
N ILE A 43 23.43 15.65 1.58
CA ILE A 43 22.40 15.45 0.54
C ILE A 43 22.65 16.37 -0.67
N ASN A 44 23.77 17.05 -0.74
CA ASN A 44 24.16 17.83 -1.93
C ASN A 44 24.23 17.02 -3.24
N ASP A 45 24.10 15.70 -3.14
CA ASP A 45 23.89 14.81 -4.27
C ASP A 45 22.46 14.24 -4.26
N SER A 46 21.48 15.07 -4.66
CA SER A 46 20.12 14.59 -5.04
C SER A 46 20.15 13.51 -6.15
N LYS A 47 21.32 13.23 -6.67
CA LYS A 47 21.59 12.21 -7.70
C LYS A 47 21.59 10.77 -7.17
N ASP A 48 21.68 10.56 -5.85
CA ASP A 48 21.83 9.22 -5.27
C ASP A 48 20.63 8.76 -4.43
N ILE A 49 19.43 9.27 -4.71
CA ILE A 49 18.21 8.75 -4.09
C ILE A 49 17.78 7.48 -4.80
N LYS A 50 17.80 6.35 -4.08
CA LYS A 50 17.30 5.07 -4.58
C LYS A 50 15.86 4.88 -4.17
N LEU A 51 14.96 4.71 -5.15
CA LEU A 51 13.57 4.37 -4.96
C LEU A 51 13.40 2.86 -5.08
N LEU A 52 12.86 2.21 -4.04
CA LEU A 52 12.67 0.78 -4.00
C LEU A 52 11.22 0.44 -3.66
N PRO A 53 10.43 -0.05 -4.64
CA PRO A 53 9.07 -0.49 -4.38
C PRO A 53 9.09 -1.71 -3.47
N TYR A 54 8.26 -1.67 -2.43
CA TYR A 54 8.04 -2.81 -1.54
C TYR A 54 6.75 -3.51 -1.94
N ILE A 55 6.90 -4.62 -2.61
CA ILE A 55 5.81 -5.57 -2.83
C ILE A 55 5.83 -6.52 -1.63
N PHE A 56 4.68 -6.67 -0.94
CA PHE A 56 4.59 -7.59 0.18
C PHE A 56 4.92 -9.01 -0.27
N LYS A 57 6.19 -9.38 -0.14
CA LYS A 57 6.69 -10.74 -0.35
C LYS A 57 7.29 -11.23 0.96
N PRO A 58 6.88 -12.37 1.53
CA PRO A 58 7.44 -12.91 2.78
C PRO A 58 8.96 -13.07 2.74
N ASN A 59 9.50 -13.35 1.55
CA ASN A 59 10.92 -13.58 1.30
C ASN A 59 11.61 -12.44 0.54
N ALA A 60 11.02 -11.24 0.46
CA ALA A 60 11.63 -10.14 -0.27
C ALA A 60 12.95 -9.71 0.39
N THR A 61 14.05 -9.85 -0.35
CA THR A 61 15.42 -9.46 0.05
C THR A 61 15.68 -7.97 -0.17
N VAL A 62 14.63 -7.17 -0.46
CA VAL A 62 14.76 -5.75 -0.82
C VAL A 62 15.44 -4.95 0.30
N LEU A 63 15.14 -5.28 1.56
CA LEU A 63 15.76 -4.64 2.72
C LEU A 63 17.23 -5.04 2.97
N ASP A 64 17.72 -6.06 2.28
CA ASP A 64 19.12 -6.50 2.40
C ASP A 64 20.10 -5.59 1.64
N ARG A 65 19.58 -4.63 0.85
CA ARG A 65 20.37 -3.69 0.04
C ARG A 65 20.74 -2.40 0.76
N VAL A 66 20.57 -2.35 2.06
CA VAL A 66 20.96 -1.20 2.88
C VAL A 66 22.46 -1.20 3.08
N ASN A 67 23.14 -0.15 2.64
CA ASN A 67 24.55 0.07 2.97
C ASN A 67 24.66 0.65 4.40
N GLU A 68 25.85 0.56 4.97
CA GLU A 68 26.13 1.21 6.25
C GLU A 68 26.04 2.74 6.08
N ASP A 69 25.54 3.41 7.12
CA ASP A 69 25.40 4.87 7.20
C ASP A 69 24.45 5.55 6.20
N GLU A 70 23.60 4.79 5.51
CA GLU A 70 22.56 5.40 4.67
C GLU A 70 21.36 5.89 5.51
N ALA A 71 20.79 7.04 5.11
CA ALA A 71 19.47 7.45 5.60
C ALA A 71 18.38 6.66 4.85
N ILE A 72 17.40 6.17 5.58
CA ILE A 72 16.34 5.31 5.06
C ILE A 72 14.98 5.89 5.39
N ILE A 73 14.10 5.97 4.40
CA ILE A 73 12.71 6.33 4.58
C ILE A 73 11.84 5.12 4.21
N CYS A 74 11.03 4.65 5.13
CA CYS A 74 10.09 3.53 4.96
C CYS A 74 8.66 4.08 4.91
N VAL A 75 7.98 3.95 3.78
CA VAL A 75 6.63 4.49 3.55
C VAL A 75 5.63 3.36 3.33
N GLY A 76 4.73 3.12 4.27
CA GLY A 76 3.68 2.11 4.19
C GLY A 76 4.19 0.67 4.24
N ILE A 77 5.38 0.46 4.79
CA ILE A 77 5.98 -0.86 4.95
C ILE A 77 5.64 -1.40 6.32
N GLY A 78 4.47 -1.95 6.48
CA GLY A 78 4.04 -2.47 7.76
C GLY A 78 4.86 -3.67 8.23
N PHE A 79 5.85 -3.46 9.08
CA PHE A 79 6.57 -4.55 9.75
C PHE A 79 5.71 -5.19 10.82
N ASN A 80 5.53 -6.51 10.74
CA ASN A 80 4.84 -7.27 11.78
C ASN A 80 5.85 -7.77 12.81
N ILE A 81 5.92 -7.14 13.96
CA ILE A 81 6.87 -7.52 15.03
C ILE A 81 6.58 -8.87 15.67
N ASN A 82 5.38 -9.40 15.53
CA ASN A 82 5.04 -10.75 15.98
C ASN A 82 5.59 -11.83 15.04
N ASN A 83 6.03 -11.44 13.84
CA ASN A 83 6.72 -12.31 12.91
C ASN A 83 8.24 -12.14 13.07
N ALA A 84 8.92 -13.19 13.49
CA ALA A 84 10.37 -13.16 13.75
C ALA A 84 11.20 -12.71 12.54
N VAL A 85 10.81 -13.11 11.33
CA VAL A 85 11.50 -12.72 10.08
C VAL A 85 11.33 -11.23 9.81
N SER A 86 10.10 -10.70 9.95
CA SER A 86 9.82 -9.28 9.77
C SER A 86 10.55 -8.41 10.78
N LEU A 87 10.57 -8.84 12.05
CA LEU A 87 11.29 -8.15 13.12
C LEU A 87 12.82 -8.18 12.89
N HIS A 88 13.35 -9.34 12.47
CA HIS A 88 14.78 -9.46 12.16
C HIS A 88 15.17 -8.51 11.02
N ARG A 89 14.36 -8.39 9.98
CA ARG A 89 14.59 -7.46 8.86
C ARG A 89 14.56 -6.01 9.31
N PHE A 90 13.56 -5.63 10.11
CA PHE A 90 13.50 -4.29 10.68
C PHE A 90 14.77 -3.95 11.48
N ASN A 91 15.18 -4.85 12.38
CA ASN A 91 16.41 -4.67 13.16
C ASN A 91 17.65 -4.56 12.25
N ALA A 92 17.73 -5.34 11.19
CA ALA A 92 18.86 -5.26 10.25
C ALA A 92 18.93 -3.89 9.55
N VAL A 93 17.76 -3.32 9.17
CA VAL A 93 17.68 -1.96 8.62
C VAL A 93 18.15 -0.94 9.64
N VAL A 94 17.61 -0.95 10.85
CA VAL A 94 17.93 0.02 11.91
C VAL A 94 19.41 -0.05 12.31
N ASN A 95 19.98 -1.25 12.40
CA ASN A 95 21.38 -1.42 12.81
C ASN A 95 22.36 -0.83 11.78
N LYS A 96 22.08 -1.00 10.49
CA LYS A 96 22.92 -0.51 9.38
C LYS A 96 22.70 0.97 9.08
N ALA A 97 21.47 1.44 9.19
CA ALA A 97 21.11 2.80 8.85
C ALA A 97 21.72 3.82 9.82
N ARG A 98 22.07 4.99 9.27
CA ARG A 98 22.37 6.18 10.07
C ARG A 98 21.11 6.71 10.73
N ARG A 99 20.02 6.79 10.00
CA ARG A 99 18.69 7.23 10.46
C ARG A 99 17.60 6.50 9.66
N VAL A 100 16.48 6.21 10.33
CA VAL A 100 15.29 5.63 9.72
C VAL A 100 14.11 6.55 9.97
N VAL A 101 13.45 7.01 8.92
CA VAL A 101 12.14 7.67 9.03
C VAL A 101 11.07 6.64 8.65
N PHE A 102 10.12 6.41 9.54
CA PHE A 102 9.08 5.42 9.36
C PHE A 102 7.72 6.13 9.27
N ILE A 103 7.07 6.02 8.11
CA ILE A 103 5.79 6.66 7.81
C ILE A 103 4.74 5.58 7.56
N ASP A 104 3.71 5.50 8.40
CA ASP A 104 2.67 4.49 8.25
C ASP A 104 1.34 4.91 8.91
N TYR A 105 0.25 4.24 8.51
CA TYR A 105 -1.08 4.38 9.10
C TYR A 105 -1.66 3.04 9.58
N LEU A 106 -1.00 1.93 9.29
CA LEU A 106 -1.51 0.59 9.61
C LEU A 106 -1.50 0.33 11.12
N PRO A 107 -2.59 -0.20 11.71
CA PRO A 107 -2.70 -0.40 13.17
C PRO A 107 -1.59 -1.26 13.77
N LYS A 108 -1.05 -2.24 13.02
CA LYS A 108 0.06 -3.08 13.47
C LYS A 108 1.35 -2.33 13.71
N SER A 109 1.56 -1.18 13.05
CA SER A 109 2.75 -0.35 13.23
C SER A 109 2.80 0.33 14.60
N LYS A 110 1.66 0.48 15.31
CA LYS A 110 1.64 0.94 16.71
C LYS A 110 2.52 0.12 17.62
N ILE A 111 2.52 -1.20 17.46
CA ILE A 111 3.33 -2.09 18.29
C ILE A 111 4.83 -1.89 18.01
N LEU A 112 5.19 -1.63 16.75
CA LEU A 112 6.56 -1.29 16.37
C LEU A 112 6.99 0.03 17.02
N ILE A 113 6.14 1.05 16.95
CA ILE A 113 6.38 2.37 17.54
C ILE A 113 6.64 2.25 19.04
N GLU A 114 5.74 1.60 19.78
CA GLU A 114 5.89 1.40 21.22
C GLU A 114 7.19 0.68 21.60
N LYS A 115 7.64 -0.26 20.76
CA LYS A 115 8.88 -1.00 21.01
C LYS A 115 10.14 -0.17 20.78
N TYR A 116 10.11 0.77 19.84
CA TYR A 116 11.30 1.50 19.40
C TYR A 116 11.21 3.02 19.60
N LYS A 117 10.22 3.52 20.32
CA LYS A 117 10.01 4.96 20.58
C LYS A 117 11.21 5.68 21.20
N ASP A 118 12.02 4.95 21.96
CA ASP A 118 13.20 5.49 22.64
C ASP A 118 14.50 5.30 21.81
N ASN A 119 14.40 4.84 20.56
CA ASN A 119 15.53 4.67 19.67
C ASN A 119 15.81 5.96 18.88
N GLU A 120 16.87 6.66 19.23
CA GLU A 120 17.26 7.95 18.64
C GLU A 120 17.53 7.92 17.13
N LYS A 121 17.72 6.72 16.54
CA LYS A 121 17.91 6.56 15.10
C LYS A 121 16.60 6.54 14.33
N ILE A 122 15.43 6.43 14.99
CA ILE A 122 14.16 6.20 14.32
C ILE A 122 13.19 7.34 14.60
N ASP A 123 12.67 7.94 13.54
CA ASP A 123 11.55 8.87 13.61
C ASP A 123 10.29 8.18 13.13
N PHE A 124 9.20 8.30 13.88
CA PHE A 124 7.91 7.72 13.54
C PHE A 124 6.88 8.80 13.22
N HIS A 125 6.33 8.76 12.00
CA HIS A 125 5.17 9.53 11.59
C HIS A 125 3.99 8.57 11.40
N TYR A 126 3.11 8.52 12.38
CA TYR A 126 1.98 7.59 12.39
C TYR A 126 0.66 8.34 12.61
N TYR A 127 -0.27 8.16 11.68
CA TYR A 127 -1.60 8.76 11.75
C TYR A 127 -2.64 7.73 11.26
N GLU A 128 -3.41 7.16 12.19
CA GLU A 128 -4.27 6.00 11.95
C GLU A 128 -5.35 6.20 10.89
N TYR A 129 -5.80 7.44 10.70
CA TYR A 129 -6.91 7.76 9.80
C TYR A 129 -6.48 8.57 8.57
N GLU A 130 -5.20 8.55 8.27
CA GLU A 130 -4.62 9.27 7.15
C GLU A 130 -3.98 8.28 6.17
N CYS A 131 -3.99 8.59 4.87
CA CYS A 131 -3.23 7.83 3.89
C CYS A 131 -1.75 8.27 3.86
N LEU A 132 -0.88 7.49 3.23
CA LEU A 132 0.57 7.76 3.21
C LEU A 132 0.91 9.12 2.61
N SER A 133 0.31 9.45 1.47
CA SER A 133 0.51 10.73 0.80
C SER A 133 0.02 11.91 1.64
N SER A 134 -1.06 11.74 2.42
CA SER A 134 -1.56 12.75 3.36
C SER A 134 -0.58 12.98 4.50
N ILE A 135 -0.03 11.92 5.08
CA ILE A 135 0.98 12.00 6.15
C ILE A 135 2.23 12.73 5.65
N VAL A 136 2.74 12.34 4.49
CA VAL A 136 3.92 12.99 3.89
C VAL A 136 3.63 14.45 3.58
N TRP A 137 2.45 14.76 3.04
CA TRP A 137 2.04 16.14 2.79
C TRP A 137 2.02 16.99 4.06
N TYR A 138 1.52 16.45 5.17
CA TYR A 138 1.53 17.13 6.47
C TYR A 138 2.94 17.41 6.98
N ILE A 139 3.87 16.50 6.75
CA ILE A 139 5.29 16.70 7.11
C ILE A 139 5.89 17.84 6.28
N ILE A 140 5.58 17.91 4.98
CA ILE A 140 6.18 18.87 4.06
C ILE A 140 5.55 20.26 4.18
N MET A 141 4.22 20.35 4.23
CA MET A 141 3.45 21.60 4.10
C MET A 141 2.74 22.04 5.39
N GLY A 142 2.63 21.14 6.38
CA GLY A 142 1.81 21.36 7.57
C GLY A 142 0.36 20.89 7.42
N LYS A 143 -0.31 20.65 8.56
CA LYS A 143 -1.64 19.99 8.59
C LYS A 143 -2.78 20.83 8.01
N ASN A 144 -2.61 22.15 7.91
CA ASN A 144 -3.67 23.06 7.47
C ASN A 144 -3.79 23.19 5.95
N GLU A 145 -2.82 22.66 5.21
CA GLU A 145 -2.83 22.70 3.76
C GLU A 145 -3.30 21.35 3.22
N SER A 146 -4.24 21.39 2.29
CA SER A 146 -4.70 20.19 1.60
C SER A 146 -4.94 20.46 0.13
N ILE A 147 -4.64 19.47 -0.70
CA ILE A 147 -4.95 19.53 -2.12
C ILE A 147 -6.01 18.49 -2.49
N PRO A 148 -6.85 18.75 -3.51
CA PRO A 148 -7.96 17.88 -3.88
C PRO A 148 -7.54 16.43 -4.14
N LEU A 149 -6.38 16.23 -4.75
CA LEU A 149 -5.84 14.90 -5.03
C LEU A 149 -5.61 14.08 -3.75
N ILE A 150 -4.87 14.65 -2.79
CA ILE A 150 -4.54 13.97 -1.53
C ILE A 150 -5.80 13.70 -0.70
N ASN A 151 -6.72 14.68 -0.63
CA ASN A 151 -8.00 14.49 0.06
C ASN A 151 -8.82 13.35 -0.55
N GLY A 152 -8.83 13.24 -1.88
CA GLY A 152 -9.53 12.17 -2.59
C GLY A 152 -8.93 10.79 -2.26
N ILE A 153 -7.60 10.69 -2.22
CA ILE A 153 -6.90 9.45 -1.87
C ILE A 153 -7.19 9.06 -0.43
N ASN A 154 -7.10 10.02 0.49
CA ASN A 154 -7.33 9.79 1.91
C ASN A 154 -8.74 9.27 2.18
N GLN A 155 -9.76 9.90 1.57
CA GLN A 155 -11.15 9.45 1.65
C GLN A 155 -11.31 8.02 1.11
N TYR A 156 -10.65 7.69 0.03
CA TYR A 156 -10.73 6.35 -0.54
C TYR A 156 -10.05 5.29 0.34
N THR A 157 -8.89 5.58 0.87
CA THR A 157 -8.13 4.63 1.68
C THR A 157 -8.89 4.19 2.93
N HIS A 158 -9.63 5.13 3.55
CA HIS A 158 -10.33 4.88 4.81
C HIS A 158 -11.83 4.62 4.66
N LYS A 159 -12.43 5.07 3.56
CA LYS A 159 -13.85 4.87 3.25
C LYS A 159 -13.98 4.49 1.78
N PRO A 160 -13.77 3.23 1.42
CA PRO A 160 -13.96 2.79 0.05
C PRO A 160 -15.45 2.91 -0.33
N ILE A 161 -15.85 4.11 -0.71
CA ILE A 161 -17.20 4.40 -1.20
C ILE A 161 -17.15 4.14 -2.71
N PRO A 162 -18.04 3.28 -3.25
CA PRO A 162 -18.08 2.96 -4.68
C PRO A 162 -18.20 4.18 -5.60
N ASP A 163 -18.72 5.28 -5.07
CA ASP A 163 -18.96 6.56 -5.77
C ASP A 163 -17.90 7.63 -5.52
N ILE A 164 -16.70 7.25 -5.12
CA ILE A 164 -15.63 8.25 -5.01
C ILE A 164 -15.34 8.83 -6.37
N LYS A 165 -15.90 10.00 -6.45
CA LYS A 165 -15.96 10.86 -7.60
C LYS A 165 -14.57 11.12 -8.19
N ALA A 166 -14.59 11.12 -9.46
CA ALA A 166 -13.78 11.90 -10.37
C ALA A 166 -12.26 11.96 -10.12
N ILE A 167 -11.79 12.41 -8.96
CA ILE A 167 -10.38 12.65 -8.69
C ILE A 167 -9.62 11.34 -8.55
N TYR A 168 -10.16 10.39 -7.81
CA TYR A 168 -9.53 9.10 -7.60
C TYR A 168 -9.51 8.23 -8.87
N GLN A 169 -10.62 8.18 -9.60
CA GLN A 169 -10.70 7.49 -10.89
C GLN A 169 -9.67 8.03 -11.88
N LYS A 170 -9.51 9.34 -11.90
CA LYS A 170 -8.52 10.01 -12.70
C LYS A 170 -7.09 9.64 -12.30
N MET A 171 -6.80 9.64 -11.00
CA MET A 171 -5.49 9.24 -10.50
C MET A 171 -5.18 7.79 -10.86
N TYR A 172 -6.13 6.87 -10.70
CA TYR A 172 -5.93 5.47 -11.06
C TYR A 172 -5.52 5.29 -12.50
N ILE A 173 -6.28 5.85 -13.42
CA ILE A 173 -6.00 5.67 -14.85
C ILE A 173 -4.69 6.38 -15.24
N ALA A 174 -4.45 7.57 -14.72
CA ALA A 174 -3.25 8.33 -15.06
C ALA A 174 -1.96 7.73 -14.44
N THR A 175 -2.08 7.01 -13.32
CA THR A 175 -0.92 6.54 -12.55
C THR A 175 -0.76 5.02 -12.50
N LEU A 176 -1.57 4.27 -13.27
CA LEU A 176 -1.53 2.80 -13.32
C LEU A 176 -0.11 2.23 -13.51
N PHE A 177 0.68 2.89 -14.34
CA PHE A 177 2.04 2.48 -14.72
C PHE A 177 3.09 3.52 -14.35
N SER A 178 2.75 4.53 -13.54
CA SER A 178 3.65 5.64 -13.23
C SER A 178 4.55 5.32 -12.05
N ASP A 179 5.84 5.55 -12.22
CA ASP A 179 6.81 5.53 -11.13
C ASP A 179 6.75 6.82 -10.31
N PRO A 180 7.29 6.84 -9.07
CA PRO A 180 7.36 8.08 -8.29
C PRO A 180 8.12 9.23 -8.97
N GLN A 181 8.94 8.96 -9.99
CA GLN A 181 9.68 9.97 -10.75
C GLN A 181 8.91 10.55 -11.95
N ASP A 182 7.71 10.02 -12.25
CA ASP A 182 6.94 10.46 -13.40
C ASP A 182 6.32 11.84 -13.19
N VAL A 183 6.43 12.69 -14.20
CA VAL A 183 5.84 14.05 -14.23
C VAL A 183 4.32 14.07 -14.09
N VAL A 184 3.68 12.93 -14.25
CA VAL A 184 2.21 12.81 -14.09
C VAL A 184 1.77 13.22 -12.68
N TRP A 185 2.60 13.00 -11.66
CA TRP A 185 2.30 13.37 -10.28
C TRP A 185 2.26 14.89 -10.12
N ASP A 186 3.26 15.62 -10.67
CA ASP A 186 3.29 17.09 -10.66
C ASP A 186 2.06 17.67 -11.37
N ASN A 187 1.69 17.11 -12.53
CA ASN A 187 0.53 17.55 -13.28
C ASN A 187 -0.78 17.37 -12.47
N LEU A 188 -0.92 16.23 -11.77
CA LEU A 188 -2.10 15.93 -10.97
C LEU A 188 -2.18 16.81 -9.71
N MET A 189 -1.04 17.13 -9.10
CA MET A 189 -0.99 17.98 -7.91
C MET A 189 -1.26 19.46 -8.20
N ASN A 190 -0.81 19.94 -9.35
CA ASN A 190 -0.95 21.34 -9.75
C ASN A 190 -2.25 21.62 -10.52
N GLU A 191 -3.10 20.62 -10.73
CA GLU A 191 -4.30 20.75 -11.53
C GLU A 191 -5.39 21.53 -10.80
N THR A 192 -5.96 22.50 -11.50
CA THR A 192 -7.14 23.24 -11.03
C THR A 192 -8.39 22.35 -10.99
N GLU A 193 -9.40 22.71 -10.20
CA GLU A 193 -10.67 21.97 -10.18
C GLU A 193 -11.36 21.91 -11.55
N GLU A 194 -11.21 22.95 -12.38
CA GLU A 194 -11.81 22.98 -13.72
C GLU A 194 -11.10 22.03 -14.68
N GLU A 195 -9.78 22.03 -14.68
CA GLU A 195 -8.98 21.07 -15.44
C GLU A 195 -9.27 19.63 -14.98
N ALA A 196 -9.37 19.42 -13.66
CA ALA A 196 -9.77 18.15 -13.09
C ALA A 196 -11.14 17.68 -13.61
N LYS A 197 -12.16 18.58 -13.65
CA LYS A 197 -13.49 18.28 -14.18
C LYS A 197 -13.48 17.97 -15.68
N TYR A 198 -12.70 18.71 -16.46
CA TYR A 198 -12.60 18.49 -17.90
C TYR A 198 -11.94 17.13 -18.21
N ARG A 199 -10.79 16.86 -17.61
CA ARG A 199 -10.06 15.60 -17.79
C ARG A 199 -10.87 14.40 -17.31
N TYR A 200 -11.67 14.57 -16.25
CA TYR A 200 -12.57 13.56 -15.73
C TYR A 200 -13.59 13.08 -16.80
N LYS A 201 -14.21 14.01 -17.51
CA LYS A 201 -15.17 13.63 -18.55
C LYS A 201 -14.54 12.75 -19.62
N THR A 202 -13.30 13.02 -19.98
CA THR A 202 -12.56 12.26 -20.99
C THR A 202 -12.18 10.86 -20.48
N ILE A 203 -11.81 10.76 -19.20
CA ILE A 203 -11.36 9.51 -18.58
C ILE A 203 -12.54 8.63 -18.15
N ALA A 204 -13.71 9.21 -17.87
CA ALA A 204 -14.89 8.46 -17.43
C ALA A 204 -15.27 7.34 -18.42
N TYR A 205 -15.18 7.59 -19.71
CA TYR A 205 -15.44 6.56 -20.72
C TYR A 205 -14.43 5.40 -20.67
N ALA A 206 -13.15 5.71 -20.50
CA ALA A 206 -12.11 4.67 -20.39
C ALA A 206 -12.32 3.84 -19.12
N TYR A 207 -12.65 4.48 -18.01
CA TYR A 207 -12.96 3.80 -16.75
C TYR A 207 -14.20 2.90 -16.88
N ASP A 208 -15.29 3.38 -17.48
CA ASP A 208 -16.50 2.60 -17.68
C ASP A 208 -16.24 1.39 -18.58
N TYR A 209 -15.44 1.56 -19.63
CA TYR A 209 -15.01 0.46 -20.49
C TYR A 209 -14.20 -0.58 -19.71
N MET A 210 -13.20 -0.15 -18.91
CA MET A 210 -12.40 -1.05 -18.06
C MET A 210 -13.28 -1.79 -17.05
N LYS A 211 -14.23 -1.08 -16.44
CA LYS A 211 -15.18 -1.68 -15.49
C LYS A 211 -16.04 -2.75 -16.12
N GLN A 212 -16.60 -2.48 -17.31
CA GLN A 212 -17.39 -3.46 -18.06
C GLN A 212 -16.54 -4.68 -18.44
N ARG A 213 -15.31 -4.46 -18.89
CA ARG A 213 -14.38 -5.54 -19.25
C ARG A 213 -14.06 -6.42 -18.05
N LEU A 214 -13.69 -5.80 -16.94
CA LEU A 214 -13.41 -6.52 -15.70
C LEU A 214 -14.63 -7.27 -15.17
N GLN A 215 -15.82 -6.68 -15.27
CA GLN A 215 -17.06 -7.37 -14.87
C GLN A 215 -17.29 -8.64 -15.68
N ILE A 216 -17.04 -8.63 -16.98
CA ILE A 216 -17.13 -9.82 -17.84
C ILE A 216 -16.14 -10.90 -17.40
N ASP A 217 -14.90 -10.52 -17.09
CA ASP A 217 -13.87 -11.47 -16.66
C ASP A 217 -14.19 -12.04 -15.26
N ILE A 218 -14.75 -11.23 -14.36
CA ILE A 218 -15.24 -11.67 -13.06
C ILE A 218 -16.41 -12.65 -13.22
N ASP A 219 -17.41 -12.31 -14.02
CA ASP A 219 -18.60 -13.16 -14.21
C ASP A 219 -18.26 -14.54 -14.79
N ARG A 220 -17.18 -14.60 -15.60
CA ARG A 220 -16.66 -15.85 -16.14
C ARG A 220 -15.79 -16.65 -15.17
N GLY A 221 -15.05 -15.96 -14.30
CA GLY A 221 -14.04 -16.54 -13.41
C GLY A 221 -14.45 -16.65 -11.95
N VAL A 222 -15.59 -16.09 -11.55
CA VAL A 222 -16.05 -16.14 -10.17
C VAL A 222 -16.51 -17.53 -9.78
N TYR A 223 -16.09 -17.96 -8.59
CA TYR A 223 -16.56 -19.18 -7.96
C TYR A 223 -16.70 -18.97 -6.44
N TYR A 224 -17.28 -19.94 -5.75
CA TYR A 224 -17.45 -19.92 -4.31
C TYR A 224 -16.61 -21.01 -3.66
N SER A 225 -16.01 -20.70 -2.53
CA SER A 225 -15.22 -21.63 -1.74
C SER A 225 -15.44 -21.39 -0.25
N TYR A 226 -14.70 -22.12 0.59
CA TYR A 226 -14.73 -21.97 2.03
C TYR A 226 -13.32 -21.86 2.58
N ILE A 227 -13.12 -21.01 3.58
CA ILE A 227 -11.94 -20.99 4.45
C ILE A 227 -12.43 -21.25 5.86
N GLY A 228 -12.23 -22.47 6.39
CA GLY A 228 -12.94 -22.94 7.55
C GLY A 228 -14.44 -22.95 7.27
N ASP A 229 -15.22 -22.31 8.14
CA ASP A 229 -16.69 -22.20 7.99
C ASP A 229 -17.12 -20.95 7.19
N LEU A 230 -16.18 -20.09 6.83
CA LEU A 230 -16.46 -18.85 6.11
C LEU A 230 -16.66 -19.13 4.60
N LYS A 231 -17.88 -18.91 4.10
CA LYS A 231 -18.16 -18.90 2.66
C LYS A 231 -17.62 -17.64 2.03
N VAL A 232 -16.79 -17.78 1.00
CA VAL A 232 -16.15 -16.67 0.29
C VAL A 232 -16.44 -16.70 -1.20
N ARG A 233 -16.53 -15.52 -1.80
CA ARG A 233 -16.57 -15.32 -3.26
C ARG A 233 -15.13 -15.21 -3.75
N CYS A 234 -14.73 -16.06 -4.67
CA CYS A 234 -13.35 -16.18 -5.14
C CYS A 234 -13.24 -15.80 -6.59
N MET A 235 -12.15 -15.15 -6.95
CA MET A 235 -11.77 -14.85 -8.32
C MET A 235 -10.25 -14.81 -8.48
N SER A 236 -9.78 -14.88 -9.72
CA SER A 236 -8.38 -14.65 -10.09
C SER A 236 -8.37 -13.70 -11.28
N VAL A 237 -8.41 -12.40 -11.00
CA VAL A 237 -8.45 -11.34 -12.01
C VAL A 237 -7.37 -10.33 -11.71
N GLN A 238 -6.41 -10.19 -12.64
CA GLN A 238 -5.15 -9.47 -12.41
C GLN A 238 -5.38 -8.00 -12.11
N ASP A 239 -6.25 -7.32 -12.85
CA ASP A 239 -6.41 -5.87 -12.77
C ASP A 239 -7.66 -5.43 -11.99
N ALA A 240 -8.30 -6.37 -11.25
CA ALA A 240 -9.53 -6.08 -10.52
C ALA A 240 -9.36 -5.02 -9.42
N GLU A 241 -8.15 -4.86 -8.89
CA GLU A 241 -7.83 -3.87 -7.88
C GLU A 241 -7.92 -2.41 -8.36
N TYR A 242 -7.82 -2.20 -9.66
CA TYR A 242 -7.97 -0.86 -10.25
C TYR A 242 -9.42 -0.38 -10.30
N ILE A 243 -10.37 -1.29 -10.10
CA ILE A 243 -11.80 -0.97 -10.02
C ILE A 243 -12.40 -1.64 -8.78
N PRO A 244 -12.12 -1.13 -7.58
CA PRO A 244 -12.52 -1.78 -6.32
C PRO A 244 -14.00 -2.07 -6.21
N SER A 245 -14.86 -1.27 -6.86
CA SER A 245 -16.31 -1.48 -6.83
C SER A 245 -16.76 -2.85 -7.35
N VAL A 246 -15.95 -3.52 -8.19
CA VAL A 246 -16.27 -4.87 -8.68
C VAL A 246 -15.86 -5.97 -7.71
N LEU A 247 -14.99 -5.65 -6.75
CA LEU A 247 -14.46 -6.57 -5.74
C LEU A 247 -15.38 -6.66 -4.51
N TYR A 248 -16.06 -5.57 -4.16
CA TYR A 248 -16.93 -5.57 -2.98
C TYR A 248 -18.28 -6.24 -3.28
N HIS A 249 -18.70 -7.12 -2.38
CA HIS A 249 -19.99 -7.78 -2.43
C HIS A 249 -20.79 -7.46 -1.16
N LYS A 250 -22.09 -7.21 -1.30
CA LYS A 250 -22.96 -6.73 -0.20
C LYS A 250 -23.01 -7.64 1.04
N SER A 251 -22.73 -8.92 0.87
CA SER A 251 -22.93 -9.92 1.94
C SER A 251 -21.88 -11.03 1.99
N LEU A 252 -20.86 -10.98 1.14
CA LEU A 252 -19.84 -12.01 1.09
C LEU A 252 -18.45 -11.37 1.05
N VAL A 253 -17.53 -11.96 1.78
CA VAL A 253 -16.12 -11.67 1.64
C VAL A 253 -15.68 -12.09 0.24
N THR A 254 -15.04 -11.18 -0.47
CA THR A 254 -14.45 -11.46 -1.78
C THR A 254 -12.94 -11.67 -1.61
N ILE A 255 -12.43 -12.72 -2.22
CA ILE A 255 -11.00 -12.99 -2.26
C ILE A 255 -10.56 -13.03 -3.71
N ASN A 256 -9.71 -12.08 -4.09
CA ASN A 256 -8.99 -12.11 -5.36
C ASN A 256 -7.60 -12.68 -5.13
N TRP A 257 -7.21 -13.71 -5.88
CA TRP A 257 -5.91 -14.33 -5.73
C TRP A 257 -5.16 -14.35 -7.06
N ILE A 258 -3.85 -14.22 -6.99
CA ILE A 258 -2.96 -14.21 -8.15
C ILE A 258 -1.73 -15.07 -7.82
N TYR A 259 -1.33 -15.94 -8.74
CA TYR A 259 -0.04 -16.62 -8.65
C TYR A 259 1.03 -15.77 -9.34
N ASP A 260 2.10 -15.43 -8.63
CA ASP A 260 3.15 -14.54 -9.13
C ASP A 260 4.46 -15.26 -9.54
N GLY A 261 4.38 -16.58 -9.69
CA GLY A 261 5.50 -17.43 -10.05
C GLY A 261 6.15 -18.14 -8.86
N ASP A 262 6.05 -17.55 -7.66
CA ASP A 262 6.65 -18.11 -6.42
C ASP A 262 5.59 -18.55 -5.41
N SER A 263 4.52 -17.77 -5.27
CA SER A 263 3.48 -18.00 -4.26
C SER A 263 2.14 -17.41 -4.71
N TYR A 264 1.09 -17.72 -3.96
CA TYR A 264 -0.24 -17.15 -4.16
C TYR A 264 -0.41 -15.89 -3.32
N LEU A 265 -0.69 -14.76 -3.97
CA LEU A 265 -1.06 -13.51 -3.32
C LEU A 265 -2.59 -13.46 -3.20
N TYR A 266 -3.10 -13.33 -1.99
CA TYR A 266 -4.52 -13.22 -1.67
C TYR A 266 -4.86 -11.82 -1.22
N LYS A 267 -5.84 -11.20 -1.87
CA LYS A 267 -6.39 -9.89 -1.52
C LYS A 267 -7.84 -10.08 -1.10
N VAL A 268 -8.17 -9.67 0.11
CA VAL A 268 -9.46 -9.88 0.78
C VAL A 268 -10.21 -8.58 0.85
N TYR A 269 -11.48 -8.58 0.48
CA TYR A 269 -12.33 -7.41 0.44
C TYR A 269 -13.66 -7.69 1.11
N ALA A 270 -14.09 -6.81 2.01
CA ALA A 270 -15.41 -6.84 2.64
C ALA A 270 -15.87 -5.41 2.95
N ASP A 271 -17.15 -5.13 2.66
CA ASP A 271 -17.77 -3.83 2.89
C ASP A 271 -18.98 -3.98 3.84
N PHE A 272 -18.82 -4.75 4.91
CA PHE A 272 -19.82 -4.91 5.94
C PHE A 272 -19.15 -5.01 7.32
N ASP A 273 -19.88 -4.56 8.34
CA ASP A 273 -19.33 -4.30 9.67
C ASP A 273 -18.88 -5.54 10.45
N ASP A 274 -19.49 -6.68 10.18
CA ASP A 274 -19.26 -7.92 10.93
C ASP A 274 -17.98 -8.67 10.53
N PHE A 275 -17.22 -8.14 9.58
CA PHE A 275 -15.98 -8.76 9.11
C PHE A 275 -14.80 -7.79 9.11
N ASN A 276 -13.67 -8.23 9.64
CA ASN A 276 -12.42 -7.47 9.65
C ASN A 276 -11.38 -8.16 8.76
N CYS A 277 -11.11 -7.57 7.60
CA CYS A 277 -10.15 -8.11 6.64
C CYS A 277 -8.71 -8.15 7.19
N ALA A 278 -8.33 -7.18 8.04
CA ALA A 278 -6.98 -7.18 8.64
C ALA A 278 -6.80 -8.33 9.62
N GLU A 279 -7.80 -8.60 10.49
CA GLU A 279 -7.77 -9.72 11.43
C GLU A 279 -7.79 -11.07 10.70
N PHE A 280 -8.54 -11.15 9.61
CA PHE A 280 -8.56 -12.34 8.78
C PHE A 280 -7.19 -12.57 8.13
N ALA A 281 -6.61 -11.55 7.49
CA ALA A 281 -5.30 -11.65 6.85
C ALA A 281 -4.18 -11.96 7.86
N ALA A 282 -4.27 -11.45 9.09
CA ALA A 282 -3.30 -11.70 10.16
C ALA A 282 -3.18 -13.19 10.53
N LYS A 283 -4.25 -13.99 10.38
CA LYS A 283 -4.21 -15.45 10.59
C LYS A 283 -3.25 -16.16 9.62
N PHE A 284 -2.95 -15.53 8.51
CA PHE A 284 -2.02 -16.00 7.47
C PHE A 284 -0.74 -15.15 7.41
N ASN A 285 -0.36 -14.50 8.51
CA ASN A 285 0.77 -13.56 8.59
C ASN A 285 0.65 -12.36 7.61
N GLY A 286 -0.56 -12.01 7.22
CA GLY A 286 -0.88 -10.91 6.35
C GLY A 286 -1.12 -9.60 7.08
N THR A 287 -1.63 -8.62 6.35
CA THR A 287 -1.91 -7.26 6.84
C THR A 287 -3.11 -6.66 6.15
N GLY A 288 -3.57 -5.52 6.62
CA GLY A 288 -4.66 -4.79 5.98
C GLY A 288 -5.33 -3.75 6.87
N THR A 289 -6.48 -3.32 6.42
CA THR A 289 -7.45 -2.47 7.13
C THR A 289 -8.72 -3.28 7.42
N LYS A 290 -9.74 -2.65 8.02
CA LYS A 290 -11.04 -3.30 8.26
C LYS A 290 -11.66 -3.85 6.96
N HIS A 291 -11.53 -3.14 5.85
CA HIS A 291 -12.21 -3.45 4.58
C HIS A 291 -11.32 -4.11 3.53
N TYR A 292 -10.02 -4.16 3.76
CA TYR A 292 -9.05 -4.75 2.85
C TYR A 292 -8.00 -5.54 3.62
N GLY A 293 -7.64 -6.71 3.14
CA GLY A 293 -6.57 -7.52 3.69
C GLY A 293 -5.71 -8.11 2.58
N VAL A 294 -4.44 -8.37 2.89
CA VAL A 294 -3.51 -9.03 1.97
C VAL A 294 -2.65 -10.02 2.71
N PHE A 295 -2.48 -11.20 2.13
CA PHE A 295 -1.57 -12.23 2.64
C PHE A 295 -1.04 -13.10 1.50
N ARG A 296 -0.03 -13.91 1.80
CA ARG A 296 0.55 -14.87 0.87
C ARG A 296 0.52 -16.27 1.43
N SER A 297 0.49 -17.26 0.53
CA SER A 297 0.61 -18.67 0.84
C SER A 297 1.37 -19.37 -0.29
N ASP A 298 2.20 -20.35 0.07
CA ASP A 298 2.86 -21.22 -0.91
C ASP A 298 1.85 -22.20 -1.52
N ASP A 299 0.74 -22.46 -0.82
CA ASP A 299 -0.32 -23.34 -1.25
C ASP A 299 -1.53 -22.57 -1.78
N LEU A 300 -2.22 -23.14 -2.77
CA LEU A 300 -3.53 -22.68 -3.20
C LEU A 300 -4.58 -23.05 -2.13
N LEU A 301 -5.07 -22.05 -1.39
CA LEU A 301 -6.02 -22.25 -0.28
C LEU A 301 -7.49 -22.36 -0.73
N LEU A 302 -7.80 -21.94 -1.96
CA LEU A 302 -9.17 -21.76 -2.46
C LEU A 302 -9.42 -22.65 -3.66
N TYR A 303 -10.29 -23.63 -3.50
CA TYR A 303 -10.71 -24.52 -4.57
C TYR A 303 -12.19 -24.30 -4.90
N PRO A 304 -12.59 -24.38 -6.18
CA PRO A 304 -14.00 -24.38 -6.56
C PRO A 304 -14.75 -25.52 -5.86
N HIS A 305 -15.84 -25.22 -5.20
CA HIS A 305 -16.59 -26.19 -4.39
C HIS A 305 -17.13 -27.39 -5.19
N ASN A 306 -17.34 -27.24 -6.51
CA ASN A 306 -17.85 -28.27 -7.40
C ASN A 306 -16.78 -29.25 -7.93
N ARG A 307 -15.51 -29.00 -7.71
CA ARG A 307 -14.48 -30.01 -7.95
C ARG A 307 -14.38 -30.85 -6.67
N SER A 308 -15.30 -31.81 -6.58
CA SER A 308 -15.43 -32.75 -5.48
C SER A 308 -14.06 -33.23 -4.99
N ARG A 309 -13.91 -33.34 -3.68
CA ARG A 309 -12.81 -34.03 -2.94
C ARG A 309 -12.50 -35.45 -3.46
N ARG A 310 -13.12 -35.93 -4.52
CA ARG A 310 -12.97 -37.30 -5.04
C ARG A 310 -11.65 -37.60 -5.72
N ASN A 311 -10.90 -36.61 -6.24
CA ASN A 311 -9.74 -36.91 -7.08
C ASN A 311 -8.37 -36.70 -6.39
N TRP A 312 -8.29 -36.30 -5.14
CA TRP A 312 -7.00 -36.06 -4.47
C TRP A 312 -6.52 -37.21 -3.60
N ARG A 313 -7.39 -38.16 -3.24
CA ARG A 313 -6.99 -39.35 -2.47
C ARG A 313 -6.47 -40.53 -3.31
N GLU A 314 -6.66 -40.50 -4.63
CA GLU A 314 -6.27 -41.59 -5.50
C GLU A 314 -4.88 -41.46 -6.14
N ASN A 315 -4.22 -40.28 -6.02
CA ASN A 315 -2.87 -40.05 -6.56
C ASN A 315 -1.77 -39.93 -5.49
N SER A 316 -2.04 -40.33 -4.26
CA SER A 316 -1.06 -40.32 -3.15
C SER A 316 -0.85 -41.73 -2.58
N THR A 317 -0.84 -42.77 -3.44
CA THR A 317 -0.36 -44.09 -3.12
C THR A 317 0.72 -44.49 -4.09
#